data_dfd922abafa03b1c979d6dda0d5acee4
#
_entry.id   dfd922abafa03b1c979d6dda0d5acee4
#
_cell.length_a   1.000
_cell.length_b   1.000
_cell.length_c   1.000
_cell.angle_alpha   90.00
_cell.angle_beta   90.00
_cell.angle_gamma   90.00
#
_symmetry.space_group_name_H-M   'P 1'
#
loop_
_entity.id
_entity.type
_entity.pdbx_description
1 polymer ?
#
loop_
_entity_poly.entity_id
_entity_poly.type
_entity_poly.pdbx_seq_one_letter_code
_entity_poly.pdbx_strand_id
1 'polypeptide(L)'
;MQNDDDHKLGKALRPQQNQLPATLATSKKLVQHLKTALAQTGRDLAEDDGWVERLIRGLEAGINENTEIKAVIENKNGEQELNYLPQDKETWLALNRLDFSGEWLYKFSNLKILSAEIGKLHNLQELYLRNNQLTTLPAAIGQLQNLQKLNLRNNQLTTLPAEIGQLHNLQELNLWDNQLTTLPAEIGQLQNLQELLLINNQFTTLPAAIGQLQNLRRINLCDNRLTTLPAEIGQLQNLQELDLVGNQLTTLPAEIGQLQNLRRINLWDNRLTTLPTAIYQLQNLQDLGLGDNQLTTLPAEISQLQNLQELNLRNNQLTTLPAEIGQLQNLGKINLWDNRLTSLPTTISQLQKLRELHLSSNQFTTLPAEIWQLQNLIALNLGSSRLTTLPAEIGQLQNLQELDLSHNQLTTLPAEMGQLHNLYELCLLNNPLRSLPESLKRLYRERNGALKIKLDNPALLDD
;
A
#
# COMPACT_ATOMS: atom_id res chain seq x y z
N MET A 1 -2.49 -4.31 10.82
CA MET A 1 -2.74 -5.62 10.20
C MET A 1 -2.37 -5.47 8.75
N GLN A 2 -1.30 -6.13 8.33
CA GLN A 2 -0.84 -6.13 6.95
C GLN A 2 -1.83 -6.90 6.07
N ASN A 3 -2.08 -6.39 4.87
CA ASN A 3 -3.04 -6.98 3.93
C ASN A 3 -2.63 -8.39 3.51
N ASP A 4 -3.52 -9.35 3.79
CA ASP A 4 -3.43 -10.77 3.43
C ASP A 4 -3.78 -11.07 1.95
N ASP A 5 -3.87 -10.09 1.08
CA ASP A 5 -4.28 -10.30 -0.31
C ASP A 5 -3.16 -10.81 -1.25
N ASP A 6 -1.90 -10.71 -0.86
CA ASP A 6 -0.78 -11.27 -1.64
C ASP A 6 -0.65 -12.80 -1.52
N HIS A 7 -1.39 -13.46 -0.59
CA HIS A 7 -1.30 -14.91 -0.38
C HIS A 7 -2.25 -15.76 -1.24
N LYS A 8 -3.19 -15.17 -1.97
CA LYS A 8 -4.17 -15.95 -2.76
C LYS A 8 -3.75 -16.30 -4.18
N LEU A 9 -2.74 -15.64 -4.74
CA LEU A 9 -2.21 -15.96 -6.09
C LEU A 9 -1.15 -17.07 -6.10
N GLY A 10 -0.67 -17.50 -4.94
CA GLY A 10 0.42 -18.50 -4.82
C GLY A 10 0.01 -19.97 -4.87
N LYS A 11 -1.29 -20.33 -5.01
CA LYS A 11 -1.75 -21.73 -4.89
C LYS A 11 -2.13 -22.42 -6.21
N ALA A 12 -2.08 -21.80 -7.34
CA ALA A 12 -2.62 -22.34 -8.59
C ALA A 12 -1.62 -23.03 -9.54
N LEU A 13 -0.32 -22.97 -9.30
CA LEU A 13 0.65 -23.61 -10.20
C LEU A 13 1.75 -24.36 -9.40
N ARG A 14 1.47 -25.61 -9.02
CA ARG A 14 2.52 -26.59 -8.76
C ARG A 14 2.74 -27.39 -10.03
N PRO A 15 3.88 -27.25 -10.75
CA PRO A 15 4.23 -28.19 -11.82
C PRO A 15 4.62 -29.52 -11.17
N GLN A 16 4.19 -30.63 -11.78
CA GLN A 16 4.66 -31.97 -11.45
C GLN A 16 6.19 -32.01 -11.58
N GLN A 17 6.84 -32.58 -10.55
CA GLN A 17 8.29 -32.87 -10.56
C GLN A 17 8.57 -33.93 -11.64
N ASN A 18 8.83 -33.48 -12.85
CA ASN A 18 9.59 -34.29 -13.82
C ASN A 18 11.06 -33.98 -13.61
N GLN A 19 11.81 -35.04 -13.28
CA GLN A 19 13.26 -35.02 -13.09
C GLN A 19 13.95 -34.43 -14.34
N LEU A 20 14.43 -33.20 -14.20
CA LEU A 20 15.33 -32.58 -15.17
C LEU A 20 16.70 -33.26 -15.13
N PRO A 21 17.33 -33.59 -16.26
CA PRO A 21 18.67 -34.16 -16.27
C PRO A 21 19.65 -33.16 -15.62
N ALA A 22 20.32 -33.61 -14.57
CA ALA A 22 21.45 -32.92 -14.00
C ALA A 22 22.54 -32.87 -15.07
N THR A 23 22.89 -31.67 -15.49
CA THR A 23 24.11 -31.25 -16.19
C THR A 23 23.83 -30.35 -17.40
N LEU A 24 23.67 -29.06 -17.12
CA LEU A 24 24.19 -28.02 -18.00
C LEU A 24 24.93 -27.03 -17.10
N ALA A 25 26.17 -27.29 -16.91
CA ALA A 25 27.05 -26.47 -16.14
C ALA A 25 27.41 -25.23 -16.95
N THR A 26 27.20 -24.08 -16.32
CA THR A 26 27.78 -22.77 -16.58
C THR A 26 27.35 -22.04 -17.86
N SER A 27 27.10 -20.76 -17.72
CA SER A 27 26.97 -19.74 -18.75
C SER A 27 27.99 -19.89 -19.90
N LYS A 28 29.22 -20.30 -19.62
CA LYS A 28 30.24 -20.60 -20.62
C LYS A 28 29.82 -21.70 -21.60
N LYS A 29 29.08 -22.73 -21.16
CA LYS A 29 28.57 -23.77 -22.05
C LYS A 29 27.41 -23.26 -22.91
N LEU A 30 26.54 -22.36 -22.40
CA LEU A 30 25.49 -21.75 -23.17
C LEU A 30 26.05 -20.89 -24.31
N VAL A 31 27.04 -20.03 -24.03
CA VAL A 31 27.74 -19.24 -25.05
C VAL A 31 28.45 -20.15 -26.07
N GLN A 32 29.05 -21.26 -25.62
CA GLN A 32 29.66 -22.20 -26.50
C GLN A 32 28.65 -22.96 -27.39
N HIS A 33 27.48 -23.30 -26.86
CA HIS A 33 26.39 -23.90 -27.65
C HIS A 33 25.82 -22.92 -28.67
N LEU A 34 25.59 -21.64 -28.28
CA LEU A 34 25.16 -20.58 -29.19
C LEU A 34 26.19 -20.35 -30.31
N LYS A 35 27.48 -20.30 -29.98
CA LYS A 35 28.56 -20.22 -31.01
C LYS A 35 28.54 -21.42 -31.96
N THR A 36 28.29 -22.61 -31.44
CA THR A 36 28.25 -23.82 -32.24
C THR A 36 26.99 -23.88 -33.13
N ALA A 37 25.83 -23.46 -32.60
CA ALA A 37 24.58 -23.41 -33.36
C ALA A 37 24.62 -22.32 -34.45
N LEU A 38 25.18 -21.15 -34.17
CA LEU A 38 25.39 -20.08 -35.16
C LEU A 38 26.39 -20.51 -36.25
N ALA A 39 27.47 -21.21 -35.88
CA ALA A 39 28.43 -21.76 -36.85
C ALA A 39 27.87 -22.85 -37.76
N GLN A 40 26.88 -23.63 -37.25
CA GLN A 40 26.21 -24.67 -38.04
C GLN A 40 25.17 -24.12 -39.05
N THR A 41 24.71 -22.87 -38.89
CA THR A 41 23.76 -22.27 -39.83
C THR A 41 24.41 -21.69 -41.09
N GLY A 42 25.74 -21.69 -41.17
CA GLY A 42 26.47 -21.22 -42.38
C GLY A 42 26.27 -19.76 -42.74
N ARG A 43 25.70 -18.93 -41.83
CA ARG A 43 25.52 -17.49 -42.03
C ARG A 43 26.78 -16.78 -41.55
N ASP A 44 27.45 -16.08 -42.43
CA ASP A 44 28.46 -15.07 -42.06
C ASP A 44 27.74 -14.04 -41.15
N LEU A 45 28.24 -13.91 -39.92
CA LEU A 45 27.79 -12.92 -38.95
C LEU A 45 28.12 -11.54 -39.51
N ALA A 46 27.24 -10.94 -40.27
CA ALA A 46 27.29 -9.52 -40.56
C ALA A 46 27.36 -8.74 -39.22
N GLU A 47 28.04 -7.57 -39.20
CA GLU A 47 28.19 -6.74 -37.98
C GLU A 47 26.91 -6.49 -37.20
N ASP A 48 25.74 -6.66 -37.85
CA ASP A 48 24.41 -6.44 -37.30
C ASP A 48 23.84 -7.60 -36.45
N ASP A 49 24.43 -8.81 -36.49
CA ASP A 49 23.92 -9.98 -35.73
C ASP A 49 24.65 -10.23 -34.41
N GLY A 50 25.77 -9.56 -34.15
CA GLY A 50 26.54 -9.70 -32.90
C GLY A 50 25.90 -9.14 -31.64
N TRP A 51 24.72 -8.46 -31.75
CA TRP A 51 24.07 -7.86 -30.60
C TRP A 51 23.48 -8.90 -29.61
N VAL A 52 22.98 -10.04 -30.11
CA VAL A 52 22.45 -11.14 -29.26
C VAL A 52 23.59 -11.68 -28.37
N GLU A 53 24.77 -11.91 -28.95
CA GLU A 53 25.91 -12.35 -28.17
C GLU A 53 26.37 -11.30 -27.16
N ARG A 54 26.30 -9.99 -27.50
CA ARG A 54 26.60 -8.89 -26.59
C ARG A 54 25.54 -8.77 -25.48
N LEU A 55 24.25 -8.99 -25.79
CA LEU A 55 23.18 -9.02 -24.78
C LEU A 55 23.43 -10.15 -23.78
N ILE A 56 23.67 -11.37 -24.27
CA ILE A 56 23.93 -12.54 -23.44
C ILE A 56 25.18 -12.33 -22.60
N ARG A 57 26.29 -11.86 -23.18
CA ARG A 57 27.52 -11.53 -22.43
C ARG A 57 27.32 -10.44 -21.40
N GLY A 58 26.50 -9.43 -21.69
CA GLY A 58 26.17 -8.37 -20.75
C GLY A 58 25.34 -8.89 -19.57
N LEU A 59 24.40 -9.79 -19.81
CA LEU A 59 23.64 -10.49 -18.77
C LEU A 59 24.57 -11.39 -17.94
N GLU A 60 25.49 -12.12 -18.58
CA GLU A 60 26.47 -12.98 -17.90
C GLU A 60 27.48 -12.22 -17.06
N ALA A 61 27.97 -11.08 -17.54
CA ALA A 61 28.92 -10.24 -16.79
C ALA A 61 28.27 -9.65 -15.51
N GLY A 62 26.92 -9.56 -15.47
CA GLY A 62 26.17 -9.14 -14.32
C GLY A 62 25.92 -10.23 -13.27
N ILE A 63 26.31 -11.49 -13.54
CA ILE A 63 25.95 -12.66 -12.73
C ILE A 63 27.21 -13.34 -12.22
N ASN A 64 27.23 -13.82 -10.98
CA ASN A 64 28.34 -14.62 -10.45
C ASN A 64 28.49 -15.97 -11.19
N GLU A 65 29.71 -16.48 -11.30
CA GLU A 65 30.13 -17.61 -12.14
C GLU A 65 29.33 -18.93 -12.04
N ASN A 66 28.39 -19.06 -11.09
CA ASN A 66 27.63 -20.30 -10.84
C ASN A 66 26.13 -20.17 -11.06
N THR A 67 25.65 -19.15 -11.78
CA THR A 67 24.22 -18.85 -11.91
C THR A 67 23.71 -19.15 -13.33
N GLU A 68 22.69 -19.98 -13.45
CA GLU A 68 21.97 -20.20 -14.71
C GLU A 68 20.99 -19.05 -14.97
N ILE A 69 21.01 -18.45 -16.16
CA ILE A 69 20.02 -17.44 -16.56
C ILE A 69 18.80 -18.18 -17.12
N LYS A 70 17.66 -17.99 -16.48
CA LYS A 70 16.36 -18.45 -16.96
C LYS A 70 15.47 -17.24 -17.10
N ALA A 71 14.74 -17.17 -18.20
CA ALA A 71 13.72 -16.17 -18.42
C ALA A 71 12.34 -16.83 -18.53
N VAL A 72 11.29 -16.20 -17.99
CA VAL A 72 9.92 -16.57 -18.34
C VAL A 72 9.60 -15.88 -19.66
N ILE A 73 9.36 -16.67 -20.66
CA ILE A 73 9.06 -16.22 -22.01
C ILE A 73 7.60 -16.61 -22.31
N GLU A 74 6.80 -15.63 -22.70
CA GLU A 74 5.44 -15.87 -23.15
C GLU A 74 5.45 -16.09 -24.67
N ASN A 75 4.93 -17.24 -25.10
CA ASN A 75 4.80 -17.54 -26.52
C ASN A 75 3.62 -16.79 -27.16
N LYS A 76 3.52 -16.86 -28.49
CA LYS A 76 2.43 -16.20 -29.25
C LYS A 76 1.02 -16.65 -28.89
N ASN A 77 0.87 -17.72 -28.10
CA ASN A 77 -0.40 -18.28 -27.66
C ASN A 77 -0.76 -17.85 -26.21
N GLY A 78 0.07 -17.02 -25.56
CA GLY A 78 -0.13 -16.58 -24.16
C GLY A 78 0.26 -17.65 -23.12
N GLU A 79 0.95 -18.72 -23.51
CA GLU A 79 1.45 -19.73 -22.58
C GLU A 79 2.78 -19.30 -22.02
N GLN A 80 2.89 -19.29 -20.68
CA GLN A 80 4.12 -18.96 -19.97
C GLN A 80 4.97 -20.21 -19.80
N GLU A 81 6.14 -20.24 -20.40
CA GLU A 81 7.12 -21.30 -20.21
C GLU A 81 8.39 -20.75 -19.55
N LEU A 82 8.89 -21.49 -18.55
CA LEU A 82 10.22 -21.24 -17.98
C LEU A 82 11.23 -21.84 -18.96
N ASN A 83 11.72 -21.03 -19.88
CA ASN A 83 12.62 -21.48 -20.94
C ASN A 83 14.03 -20.90 -20.76
N TYR A 84 15.00 -21.60 -21.35
CA TYR A 84 16.33 -21.05 -21.59
C TYR A 84 16.24 -19.82 -22.49
N LEU A 85 17.20 -18.90 -22.38
CA LEU A 85 17.27 -17.74 -23.26
C LEU A 85 17.17 -18.19 -24.73
N PRO A 86 16.43 -17.44 -25.57
CA PRO A 86 16.29 -17.77 -26.98
C PRO A 86 17.66 -17.93 -27.66
N GLN A 87 17.76 -18.91 -28.55
CA GLN A 87 19.01 -19.23 -29.24
C GLN A 87 19.18 -18.49 -30.56
N ASP A 88 18.11 -17.83 -31.03
CA ASP A 88 18.12 -17.13 -32.31
C ASP A 88 17.56 -15.70 -32.19
N LYS A 89 18.00 -14.85 -33.12
CA LYS A 89 17.64 -13.44 -33.20
C LYS A 89 16.13 -13.23 -33.42
N GLU A 90 15.50 -14.05 -34.22
CA GLU A 90 14.09 -13.89 -34.59
C GLU A 90 13.19 -14.11 -33.37
N THR A 91 13.50 -15.11 -32.55
CA THR A 91 12.80 -15.36 -31.28
C THR A 91 13.01 -14.21 -30.30
N TRP A 92 14.23 -13.68 -30.13
CA TRP A 92 14.47 -12.50 -29.29
C TRP A 92 13.67 -11.30 -29.75
N LEU A 93 13.67 -11.00 -31.04
CA LEU A 93 12.92 -9.87 -31.60
C LEU A 93 11.39 -10.05 -31.52
N ALA A 94 10.92 -11.29 -31.42
CA ALA A 94 9.50 -11.59 -31.28
C ALA A 94 8.98 -11.53 -29.83
N LEU A 95 9.87 -11.38 -28.82
CA LEU A 95 9.47 -11.31 -27.43
C LEU A 95 8.59 -10.09 -27.15
N ASN A 96 7.46 -10.32 -26.52
CA ASN A 96 6.61 -9.27 -25.98
C ASN A 96 6.76 -9.16 -24.44
N ARG A 97 7.26 -10.20 -23.77
CA ARG A 97 7.52 -10.24 -22.33
C ARG A 97 8.85 -10.86 -22.02
N LEU A 98 9.59 -10.25 -21.09
CA LEU A 98 10.87 -10.75 -20.60
C LEU A 98 10.93 -10.59 -19.08
N ASP A 99 11.14 -11.69 -18.37
CA ASP A 99 11.16 -11.73 -16.93
C ASP A 99 12.49 -12.33 -16.41
N PHE A 100 13.32 -11.49 -15.82
CA PHE A 100 14.55 -11.85 -15.12
C PHE A 100 14.40 -11.74 -13.59
N SER A 101 13.20 -11.84 -13.06
CA SER A 101 12.95 -11.72 -11.62
C SER A 101 13.51 -12.89 -10.83
N GLY A 102 14.19 -12.60 -9.73
CA GLY A 102 14.81 -13.59 -8.87
C GLY A 102 13.88 -14.44 -7.99
N GLU A 103 12.55 -14.32 -8.10
CA GLU A 103 11.60 -14.92 -7.14
C GLU A 103 11.32 -16.40 -7.34
N TRP A 104 11.40 -16.93 -8.55
CA TRP A 104 11.01 -18.32 -8.83
C TRP A 104 12.06 -19.35 -8.44
N LEU A 105 13.29 -18.90 -8.19
CA LEU A 105 14.40 -19.78 -7.83
C LEU A 105 15.27 -19.06 -6.80
N TYR A 106 15.17 -19.35 -5.54
CA TYR A 106 15.90 -18.80 -4.38
C TYR A 106 17.43 -18.67 -4.52
N LYS A 107 17.99 -18.74 -5.72
CA LYS A 107 19.44 -18.74 -6.01
C LYS A 107 19.93 -17.75 -7.08
N PHE A 108 19.05 -16.92 -7.73
CA PHE A 108 19.45 -16.30 -9.02
C PHE A 108 19.23 -14.79 -9.16
N SER A 109 19.14 -14.05 -8.07
CA SER A 109 19.00 -12.58 -8.09
C SER A 109 20.34 -11.87 -7.99
N ASN A 110 21.09 -11.77 -9.10
CA ASN A 110 22.41 -11.14 -9.07
C ASN A 110 22.74 -10.31 -10.33
N LEU A 111 21.75 -9.92 -11.14
CA LEU A 111 22.02 -9.10 -12.30
C LEU A 111 22.45 -7.70 -11.84
N LYS A 112 23.71 -7.33 -12.16
CA LYS A 112 24.31 -6.04 -11.77
C LYS A 112 24.24 -5.00 -12.88
N ILE A 113 24.24 -5.45 -14.12
CA ILE A 113 24.30 -4.60 -15.31
C ILE A 113 23.28 -5.13 -16.32
N LEU A 114 22.41 -4.24 -16.82
CA LEU A 114 21.56 -4.52 -17.97
C LEU A 114 22.29 -4.05 -19.23
N SER A 115 22.48 -4.97 -20.17
CA SER A 115 23.15 -4.65 -21.43
C SER A 115 22.36 -3.61 -22.25
N ALA A 116 23.07 -2.70 -22.92
CA ALA A 116 22.48 -1.75 -23.86
C ALA A 116 21.76 -2.42 -25.04
N GLU A 117 22.12 -3.66 -25.36
CA GLU A 117 21.46 -4.43 -26.43
C GLU A 117 19.99 -4.75 -26.12
N ILE A 118 19.53 -4.56 -24.88
CA ILE A 118 18.12 -4.67 -24.50
C ILE A 118 17.24 -3.79 -25.40
N GLY A 119 17.73 -2.63 -25.81
CA GLY A 119 17.04 -1.69 -26.69
C GLY A 119 16.68 -2.25 -28.07
N LYS A 120 17.30 -3.37 -28.47
CA LYS A 120 16.96 -4.04 -29.74
C LYS A 120 15.64 -4.82 -29.70
N LEU A 121 15.08 -5.05 -28.49
CA LEU A 121 13.84 -5.81 -28.29
C LEU A 121 12.61 -4.91 -28.49
N HIS A 122 12.45 -4.35 -29.68
CA HIS A 122 11.43 -3.32 -29.97
C HIS A 122 9.98 -3.79 -29.76
N ASN A 123 9.71 -5.10 -29.80
CA ASN A 123 8.37 -5.66 -29.59
C ASN A 123 8.03 -5.88 -28.12
N LEU A 124 8.97 -5.63 -27.21
CA LEU A 124 8.80 -5.89 -25.79
C LEU A 124 7.71 -4.95 -25.20
N GLN A 125 6.74 -5.55 -24.54
CA GLN A 125 5.65 -4.86 -23.86
C GLN A 125 5.81 -4.91 -22.34
N GLU A 126 6.39 -6.00 -21.81
CA GLU A 126 6.60 -6.17 -20.38
C GLU A 126 8.04 -6.59 -20.08
N LEU A 127 8.70 -5.84 -19.17
CA LEU A 127 10.06 -6.14 -18.71
C LEU A 127 10.09 -6.19 -17.18
N TYR A 128 10.39 -7.38 -16.63
CA TYR A 128 10.50 -7.61 -15.19
C TYR A 128 11.97 -7.88 -14.82
N LEU A 129 12.51 -7.02 -13.99
CA LEU A 129 13.91 -7.04 -13.52
C LEU A 129 13.98 -6.98 -11.99
N ARG A 130 12.89 -7.31 -11.29
CA ARG A 130 12.83 -7.26 -9.83
C ARG A 130 13.79 -8.22 -9.16
N ASN A 131 14.17 -7.90 -7.92
CA ASN A 131 15.04 -8.73 -7.09
C ASN A 131 16.43 -8.98 -7.75
N ASN A 132 17.07 -7.92 -8.22
CA ASN A 132 18.41 -7.94 -8.79
C ASN A 132 19.35 -6.94 -8.07
N GLN A 133 20.52 -6.69 -8.60
CA GLN A 133 21.52 -5.77 -8.06
C GLN A 133 21.86 -4.63 -9.03
N LEU A 134 20.88 -4.24 -9.87
CA LEU A 134 21.08 -3.18 -10.86
C LEU A 134 21.32 -1.85 -10.15
N THR A 135 22.42 -1.20 -10.50
CA THR A 135 22.75 0.15 -9.99
C THR A 135 22.34 1.25 -10.97
N THR A 136 22.24 0.93 -12.25
CA THR A 136 21.85 1.85 -13.33
C THR A 136 21.07 1.11 -14.42
N LEU A 137 20.40 1.87 -15.28
CA LEU A 137 19.82 1.38 -16.53
C LEU A 137 20.59 1.98 -17.71
N PRO A 138 20.78 1.23 -18.83
CA PRO A 138 21.37 1.79 -20.04
C PRO A 138 20.41 2.80 -20.70
N ALA A 139 20.93 3.84 -21.34
CA ALA A 139 20.14 4.79 -22.13
C ALA A 139 19.30 4.11 -23.22
N ALA A 140 19.78 2.96 -23.72
CA ALA A 140 19.06 2.16 -24.71
C ALA A 140 17.69 1.62 -24.22
N ILE A 141 17.40 1.70 -22.92
CA ILE A 141 16.06 1.36 -22.40
C ILE A 141 14.98 2.19 -23.12
N GLY A 142 15.24 3.45 -23.46
CA GLY A 142 14.33 4.33 -24.17
C GLY A 142 13.96 3.86 -25.58
N GLN A 143 14.67 2.90 -26.15
CA GLN A 143 14.34 2.33 -27.46
C GLN A 143 13.18 1.33 -27.42
N LEU A 144 12.74 0.89 -26.22
CA LEU A 144 11.65 -0.06 -26.04
C LEU A 144 10.29 0.63 -26.19
N GLN A 145 10.01 1.15 -27.39
CA GLN A 145 8.85 2.02 -27.65
C GLN A 145 7.48 1.34 -27.42
N ASN A 146 7.41 0.02 -27.41
CA ASN A 146 6.18 -0.73 -27.15
C ASN A 146 6.01 -1.13 -25.67
N LEU A 147 6.97 -0.76 -24.80
CA LEU A 147 6.96 -1.17 -23.39
C LEU A 147 5.79 -0.51 -22.65
N GLN A 148 4.97 -1.34 -22.01
CA GLN A 148 3.82 -0.96 -21.21
C GLN A 148 4.07 -1.14 -19.71
N LYS A 149 4.87 -2.15 -19.32
CA LYS A 149 5.19 -2.44 -17.93
C LYS A 149 6.70 -2.58 -17.72
N LEU A 150 7.22 -1.82 -16.75
CA LEU A 150 8.62 -1.92 -16.34
C LEU A 150 8.67 -2.12 -14.82
N ASN A 151 9.14 -3.31 -14.40
CA ASN A 151 9.29 -3.64 -12.98
C ASN A 151 10.77 -3.77 -12.61
N LEU A 152 11.23 -2.83 -11.79
CA LEU A 152 12.59 -2.70 -11.29
C LEU A 152 12.66 -2.81 -9.76
N ARG A 153 11.59 -3.34 -9.12
CA ARG A 153 11.51 -3.48 -7.67
C ARG A 153 12.72 -4.25 -7.12
N ASN A 154 13.16 -3.84 -5.92
CA ASN A 154 14.25 -4.47 -5.16
C ASN A 154 15.52 -4.60 -6.01
N ASN A 155 16.09 -3.44 -6.31
CA ASN A 155 17.39 -3.26 -6.95
C ASN A 155 18.23 -2.23 -6.18
N GLN A 156 19.29 -1.71 -6.78
CA GLN A 156 20.18 -0.72 -6.16
C GLN A 156 20.30 0.54 -7.01
N LEU A 157 19.23 0.88 -7.75
CA LEU A 157 19.20 2.03 -8.65
C LEU A 157 19.33 3.32 -7.85
N THR A 158 20.30 4.16 -8.21
CA THR A 158 20.49 5.49 -7.64
C THR A 158 19.92 6.60 -8.51
N THR A 159 19.80 6.36 -9.81
CA THR A 159 19.25 7.28 -10.82
C THR A 159 18.55 6.51 -11.92
N LEU A 160 17.72 7.21 -12.69
CA LEU A 160 17.19 6.74 -13.97
C LEU A 160 17.81 7.58 -15.11
N PRO A 161 18.06 6.98 -16.28
CA PRO A 161 18.50 7.73 -17.45
C PRO A 161 17.36 8.62 -17.97
N ALA A 162 17.71 9.76 -18.58
CA ALA A 162 16.71 10.69 -19.19
C ALA A 162 15.87 10.00 -20.26
N GLU A 163 16.43 9.03 -20.95
CA GLU A 163 15.80 8.23 -22.00
C GLU A 163 14.60 7.40 -21.49
N ILE A 164 14.42 7.27 -20.17
CA ILE A 164 13.20 6.67 -19.61
C ILE A 164 11.94 7.41 -20.12
N GLY A 165 12.03 8.72 -20.34
CA GLY A 165 10.94 9.54 -20.88
C GLY A 165 10.50 9.15 -22.29
N GLN A 166 11.33 8.43 -23.04
CA GLN A 166 11.01 7.97 -24.39
C GLN A 166 10.06 6.78 -24.41
N LEU A 167 9.76 6.16 -23.26
CA LEU A 167 8.84 5.02 -23.15
C LEU A 167 7.38 5.49 -23.20
N HIS A 168 6.95 6.09 -24.29
CA HIS A 168 5.67 6.77 -24.40
C HIS A 168 4.45 5.86 -24.19
N ASN A 169 4.58 4.54 -24.38
CA ASN A 169 3.52 3.57 -24.15
C ASN A 169 3.50 2.99 -22.73
N LEU A 170 4.43 3.42 -21.85
CA LEU A 170 4.54 2.89 -20.49
C LEU A 170 3.30 3.26 -19.65
N GLN A 171 2.69 2.25 -19.05
CA GLN A 171 1.50 2.36 -18.21
C GLN A 171 1.82 2.11 -16.72
N GLU A 172 2.75 1.19 -16.45
CA GLU A 172 3.16 0.82 -15.09
C GLU A 172 4.69 0.94 -14.94
N LEU A 173 5.15 1.72 -13.96
CA LEU A 173 6.56 1.84 -13.58
C LEU A 173 6.72 1.51 -12.10
N ASN A 174 7.35 0.38 -11.82
CA ASN A 174 7.62 -0.06 -10.45
C ASN A 174 9.11 0.06 -10.12
N LEU A 175 9.44 0.96 -9.19
CA LEU A 175 10.77 1.27 -8.69
C LEU A 175 10.89 1.04 -7.18
N TRP A 176 9.97 0.27 -6.58
CA TRP A 176 9.95 -0.06 -5.17
C TRP A 176 11.25 -0.70 -4.71
N ASP A 177 11.72 -0.39 -3.48
CA ASP A 177 12.97 -0.89 -2.90
C ASP A 177 14.20 -0.61 -3.79
N ASN A 178 14.51 0.68 -3.95
CA ASN A 178 15.73 1.15 -4.63
C ASN A 178 16.43 2.25 -3.79
N GLN A 179 17.38 2.96 -4.39
CA GLN A 179 18.16 4.01 -3.73
C GLN A 179 18.01 5.36 -4.45
N LEU A 180 16.88 5.55 -5.14
CA LEU A 180 16.64 6.76 -5.94
C LEU A 180 16.48 7.98 -5.03
N THR A 181 17.15 9.05 -5.38
CA THR A 181 17.04 10.35 -4.70
C THR A 181 16.23 11.37 -5.47
N THR A 182 16.11 11.20 -6.78
CA THR A 182 15.36 12.05 -7.70
C THR A 182 14.87 11.26 -8.91
N LEU A 183 13.92 11.81 -9.64
CA LEU A 183 13.51 11.38 -10.98
C LEU A 183 14.04 12.40 -12.01
N PRO A 184 14.42 11.97 -13.22
CA PRO A 184 14.75 12.88 -14.30
C PRO A 184 13.52 13.70 -14.71
N ALA A 185 13.71 14.92 -15.21
CA ALA A 185 12.60 15.77 -15.68
C ALA A 185 11.81 15.12 -16.82
N GLU A 186 12.46 14.28 -17.61
CA GLU A 186 11.88 13.53 -18.72
C GLU A 186 10.82 12.52 -18.27
N ILE A 187 10.71 12.22 -16.96
CA ILE A 187 9.62 11.40 -16.43
C ILE A 187 8.24 11.96 -16.85
N GLY A 188 8.10 13.28 -16.97
CA GLY A 188 6.88 13.93 -17.41
C GLY A 188 6.45 13.60 -18.84
N GLN A 189 7.33 13.01 -19.66
CA GLN A 189 7.03 12.59 -21.02
C GLN A 189 6.26 11.27 -21.08
N LEU A 190 6.13 10.53 -19.97
CA LEU A 190 5.42 9.26 -19.88
C LEU A 190 3.90 9.47 -19.86
N GLN A 191 3.36 10.00 -20.95
CA GLN A 191 1.97 10.46 -21.04
C GLN A 191 0.92 9.37 -20.83
N ASN A 192 1.26 8.09 -21.03
CA ASN A 192 0.35 6.96 -20.82
C ASN A 192 0.50 6.31 -19.44
N LEU A 193 1.39 6.83 -18.57
CA LEU A 193 1.63 6.25 -17.26
C LEU A 193 0.38 6.38 -16.36
N GLN A 194 -0.05 5.24 -15.82
CA GLN A 194 -1.22 5.11 -14.96
C GLN A 194 -0.82 4.80 -13.50
N GLU A 195 0.24 4.04 -13.32
CA GLU A 195 0.74 3.65 -12.00
C GLU A 195 2.25 3.91 -11.87
N LEU A 196 2.63 4.62 -10.79
CA LEU A 196 4.02 4.91 -10.44
C LEU A 196 4.29 4.51 -8.99
N LEU A 197 5.10 3.46 -8.79
CA LEU A 197 5.45 2.93 -7.47
C LEU A 197 6.89 3.27 -7.13
N LEU A 198 7.08 4.13 -6.13
CA LEU A 198 8.37 4.67 -5.67
C LEU A 198 8.65 4.34 -4.19
N ILE A 199 7.97 3.33 -3.64
CA ILE A 199 8.05 2.92 -2.24
C ILE A 199 9.49 2.59 -1.85
N ASN A 200 9.86 2.94 -0.61
CA ASN A 200 11.17 2.63 -0.03
C ASN A 200 12.33 3.06 -0.94
N ASN A 201 12.45 4.37 -1.12
CA ASN A 201 13.55 5.05 -1.79
C ASN A 201 14.10 6.18 -0.93
N GLN A 202 14.81 7.15 -1.52
CA GLN A 202 15.45 8.22 -0.78
C GLN A 202 15.03 9.62 -1.31
N PHE A 203 13.83 9.72 -1.88
CA PHE A 203 13.33 10.99 -2.41
C PHE A 203 13.16 12.03 -1.29
N THR A 204 13.76 13.21 -1.47
CA THR A 204 13.51 14.37 -0.61
C THR A 204 12.51 15.34 -1.21
N THR A 205 12.35 15.31 -2.52
CA THR A 205 11.38 16.07 -3.32
C THR A 205 11.07 15.33 -4.62
N LEU A 206 10.04 15.76 -5.32
CA LEU A 206 9.72 15.31 -6.69
C LEU A 206 9.99 16.44 -7.68
N PRO A 207 10.37 16.16 -8.95
CA PRO A 207 10.50 17.17 -9.97
C PRO A 207 9.12 17.75 -10.34
N ALA A 208 9.06 19.03 -10.71
CA ALA A 208 7.83 19.69 -11.19
C ALA A 208 7.20 18.95 -12.39
N ALA A 209 8.03 18.29 -13.21
CA ALA A 209 7.58 17.49 -14.36
C ALA A 209 6.61 16.36 -13.98
N ILE A 210 6.52 15.97 -12.69
CA ILE A 210 5.53 14.98 -12.23
C ILE A 210 4.10 15.40 -12.63
N GLY A 211 3.79 16.70 -12.60
CA GLY A 211 2.47 17.24 -12.97
C GLY A 211 2.08 17.01 -14.42
N GLN A 212 3.02 16.65 -15.29
CA GLN A 212 2.75 16.37 -16.69
C GLN A 212 2.17 14.98 -16.94
N LEU A 213 2.15 14.09 -15.94
CA LEU A 213 1.65 12.71 -16.03
C LEU A 213 0.11 12.68 -16.00
N GLN A 214 -0.52 13.19 -17.05
CA GLN A 214 -1.95 13.46 -17.07
C GLN A 214 -2.85 12.21 -16.96
N ASN A 215 -2.34 11.02 -17.27
CA ASN A 215 -3.07 9.76 -17.15
C ASN A 215 -2.80 9.01 -15.84
N LEU A 216 -1.97 9.58 -14.95
CA LEU A 216 -1.61 8.93 -13.69
C LEU A 216 -2.84 8.81 -12.77
N ARG A 217 -3.12 7.58 -12.34
CA ARG A 217 -4.23 7.22 -11.44
C ARG A 217 -3.75 6.88 -10.04
N ARG A 218 -2.55 6.34 -9.94
CA ARG A 218 -1.96 5.94 -8.66
C ARG A 218 -0.50 6.33 -8.59
N ILE A 219 -0.13 6.99 -7.50
CA ILE A 219 1.27 7.20 -7.12
C ILE A 219 1.48 6.74 -5.69
N ASN A 220 2.47 5.90 -5.48
CA ASN A 220 2.87 5.44 -4.16
C ASN A 220 4.30 5.87 -3.84
N LEU A 221 4.45 6.68 -2.81
CA LEU A 221 5.69 7.30 -2.34
C LEU A 221 5.99 6.92 -0.88
N CYS A 222 5.40 5.82 -0.37
CA CYS A 222 5.65 5.36 0.99
C CYS A 222 7.13 5.17 1.28
N ASP A 223 7.50 5.37 2.54
CA ASP A 223 8.85 5.13 3.05
C ASP A 223 9.93 5.85 2.23
N ASN A 224 9.77 7.19 2.15
CA ASN A 224 10.75 8.08 1.56
C ASN A 224 11.19 9.16 2.57
N ARG A 225 11.81 10.25 2.08
CA ARG A 225 12.30 11.36 2.91
C ARG A 225 11.70 12.68 2.45
N LEU A 226 10.50 12.66 1.86
CA LEU A 226 9.87 13.85 1.32
C LEU A 226 9.57 14.85 2.43
N THR A 227 10.03 16.08 2.25
CA THR A 227 9.74 17.20 3.16
C THR A 227 8.62 18.08 2.63
N THR A 228 8.42 18.09 1.31
CA THR A 228 7.37 18.83 0.60
C THR A 228 6.94 18.07 -0.66
N LEU A 229 5.82 18.47 -1.23
CA LEU A 229 5.39 18.11 -2.59
C LEU A 229 5.46 19.35 -3.48
N PRO A 230 5.79 19.23 -4.78
CA PRO A 230 5.72 20.34 -5.70
C PRO A 230 4.26 20.76 -5.94
N ALA A 231 4.01 22.04 -6.21
CA ALA A 231 2.67 22.56 -6.52
C ALA A 231 2.04 21.86 -7.74
N GLU A 232 2.88 21.43 -8.67
CA GLU A 232 2.49 20.73 -9.89
C GLU A 232 1.81 19.40 -9.64
N ILE A 233 1.89 18.85 -8.40
CA ILE A 233 1.12 17.64 -8.01
C ILE A 233 -0.38 17.85 -8.28
N GLY A 234 -0.90 19.09 -8.11
CA GLY A 234 -2.30 19.44 -8.37
C GLY A 234 -2.72 19.31 -9.84
N GLN A 235 -1.76 19.21 -10.76
CA GLN A 235 -2.04 19.04 -12.19
C GLN A 235 -2.42 17.61 -12.56
N LEU A 236 -2.27 16.63 -11.65
CA LEU A 236 -2.58 15.22 -11.88
C LEU A 236 -4.10 14.96 -11.84
N GLN A 237 -4.82 15.47 -12.81
CA GLN A 237 -6.29 15.53 -12.81
C GLN A 237 -6.98 14.16 -12.78
N ASN A 238 -6.30 13.08 -13.18
CA ASN A 238 -6.85 11.73 -13.16
C ASN A 238 -6.42 10.92 -11.93
N LEU A 239 -5.66 11.53 -10.99
CA LEU A 239 -5.15 10.84 -9.82
C LEU A 239 -6.30 10.42 -8.89
N GLN A 240 -6.32 9.13 -8.52
CA GLN A 240 -7.32 8.51 -7.65
C GLN A 240 -6.72 8.11 -6.30
N GLU A 241 -5.45 7.71 -6.28
CA GLU A 241 -4.76 7.27 -5.07
C GLU A 241 -3.40 7.97 -4.94
N LEU A 242 -3.18 8.60 -3.79
CA LEU A 242 -1.91 9.23 -3.40
C LEU A 242 -1.48 8.66 -2.05
N ASP A 243 -0.39 7.89 -2.04
CA ASP A 243 0.14 7.28 -0.83
C ASP A 243 1.50 7.90 -0.47
N LEU A 244 1.58 8.49 0.72
CA LEU A 244 2.72 9.27 1.23
C LEU A 244 3.14 8.80 2.64
N VAL A 245 2.77 7.59 3.04
CA VAL A 245 3.11 7.02 4.35
C VAL A 245 4.62 7.04 4.59
N GLY A 246 5.04 7.28 5.83
CA GLY A 246 6.46 7.17 6.21
C GLY A 246 7.35 8.21 5.55
N ASN A 247 6.93 9.49 5.54
CA ASN A 247 7.71 10.60 5.01
C ASN A 247 8.00 11.65 6.10
N GLN A 248 8.46 12.82 5.69
CA GLN A 248 8.81 13.92 6.60
C GLN A 248 8.04 15.20 6.27
N LEU A 249 6.84 15.05 5.69
CA LEU A 249 6.01 16.18 5.27
C LEU A 249 5.56 16.99 6.49
N THR A 250 5.82 18.30 6.44
CA THR A 250 5.34 19.24 7.46
C THR A 250 4.09 19.98 7.02
N THR A 251 3.83 20.05 5.73
CA THR A 251 2.66 20.65 5.09
C THR A 251 2.42 20.02 3.72
N LEU A 252 1.29 20.33 3.12
CA LEU A 252 0.95 20.02 1.73
C LEU A 252 0.78 21.32 0.95
N PRO A 253 1.05 21.34 -0.36
CA PRO A 253 0.77 22.52 -1.20
C PRO A 253 -0.75 22.75 -1.32
N ALA A 254 -1.18 24.00 -1.47
CA ALA A 254 -2.59 24.34 -1.64
C ALA A 254 -3.21 23.68 -2.89
N GLU A 255 -2.39 23.44 -3.89
CA GLU A 255 -2.76 22.81 -5.16
C GLU A 255 -3.24 21.37 -4.99
N ILE A 256 -3.03 20.75 -3.81
CA ILE A 256 -3.60 19.43 -3.49
C ILE A 256 -5.13 19.41 -3.70
N GLY A 257 -5.81 20.54 -3.43
CA GLY A 257 -7.25 20.67 -3.62
C GLY A 257 -7.71 20.61 -5.08
N GLN A 258 -6.80 20.67 -6.05
CA GLN A 258 -7.11 20.55 -7.48
C GLN A 258 -7.29 19.09 -7.93
N LEU A 259 -6.94 18.09 -7.09
CA LEU A 259 -7.02 16.67 -7.39
C LEU A 259 -8.47 16.16 -7.30
N GLN A 260 -9.35 16.65 -8.13
CA GLN A 260 -10.79 16.43 -8.00
C GLN A 260 -11.24 14.97 -8.18
N ASN A 261 -10.42 14.10 -8.76
CA ASN A 261 -10.69 12.67 -8.89
C ASN A 261 -10.09 11.83 -7.77
N LEU A 262 -9.41 12.47 -6.78
CA LEU A 262 -8.76 11.76 -5.68
C LEU A 262 -9.81 11.11 -4.76
N ARG A 263 -9.66 9.80 -4.55
CA ARG A 263 -10.51 8.96 -3.68
C ARG A 263 -9.82 8.59 -2.39
N ARG A 264 -8.51 8.42 -2.44
CA ARG A 264 -7.68 8.05 -1.28
C ARG A 264 -6.45 8.91 -1.20
N ILE A 265 -6.21 9.49 -0.02
CA ILE A 265 -4.92 10.08 0.34
C ILE A 265 -4.46 9.50 1.68
N ASN A 266 -3.26 8.96 1.70
CA ASN A 266 -2.67 8.42 2.90
C ASN A 266 -1.40 9.20 3.26
N LEU A 267 -1.46 9.87 4.39
CA LEU A 267 -0.42 10.75 4.95
C LEU A 267 0.09 10.23 6.30
N TRP A 268 -0.14 8.98 6.59
CA TRP A 268 0.25 8.36 7.85
C TRP A 268 1.76 8.43 8.04
N ASP A 269 2.19 8.55 9.31
CA ASP A 269 3.62 8.65 9.69
C ASP A 269 4.35 9.79 8.94
N ASN A 270 3.90 11.02 9.24
CA ASN A 270 4.50 12.26 8.75
C ASN A 270 4.69 13.27 9.91
N ARG A 271 4.95 14.53 9.60
CA ARG A 271 5.17 15.60 10.58
C ARG A 271 4.16 16.74 10.43
N LEU A 272 2.95 16.44 9.96
CA LEU A 272 1.92 17.44 9.71
C LEU A 272 1.40 18.02 11.02
N THR A 273 1.42 19.34 11.14
CA THR A 273 0.83 20.07 12.26
C THR A 273 -0.54 20.64 11.91
N THR A 274 -0.78 20.89 10.63
CA THR A 274 -2.03 21.40 10.05
C THR A 274 -2.20 20.85 8.64
N LEU A 275 -3.39 20.99 8.08
CA LEU A 275 -3.70 20.71 6.68
C LEU A 275 -4.07 22.02 5.96
N PRO A 276 -3.72 22.19 4.67
CA PRO A 276 -4.20 23.32 3.88
C PRO A 276 -5.71 23.22 3.73
N THR A 277 -6.43 24.34 3.80
CA THR A 277 -7.90 24.36 3.65
C THR A 277 -8.37 23.79 2.31
N ALA A 278 -7.52 23.87 1.29
CA ALA A 278 -7.81 23.32 -0.04
C ALA A 278 -8.05 21.80 -0.06
N ILE A 279 -7.51 21.02 0.91
CA ILE A 279 -7.74 19.57 0.97
C ILE A 279 -9.22 19.24 1.14
N TYR A 280 -9.97 20.12 1.79
CA TYR A 280 -11.42 19.94 2.04
C TYR A 280 -12.28 20.17 0.78
N GLN A 281 -11.66 20.65 -0.32
CA GLN A 281 -12.32 20.77 -1.64
C GLN A 281 -12.34 19.46 -2.44
N LEU A 282 -11.73 18.39 -1.92
CA LEU A 282 -11.64 17.08 -2.57
C LEU A 282 -12.96 16.32 -2.48
N GLN A 283 -13.94 16.69 -3.30
CA GLN A 283 -15.32 16.22 -3.21
C GLN A 283 -15.49 14.70 -3.42
N ASN A 284 -14.55 14.04 -4.09
CA ASN A 284 -14.58 12.59 -4.32
C ASN A 284 -13.78 11.78 -3.30
N LEU A 285 -13.20 12.45 -2.28
CA LEU A 285 -12.38 11.76 -1.28
C LEU A 285 -13.23 10.82 -0.42
N GLN A 286 -12.79 9.56 -0.33
CA GLN A 286 -13.45 8.50 0.42
C GLN A 286 -12.61 8.06 1.64
N ASP A 287 -11.29 8.11 1.53
CA ASP A 287 -10.37 7.65 2.57
C ASP A 287 -9.29 8.71 2.83
N LEU A 288 -9.23 9.19 4.09
CA LEU A 288 -8.27 10.18 4.55
C LEU A 288 -7.47 9.61 5.72
N GLY A 289 -6.23 9.19 5.42
CA GLY A 289 -5.27 8.68 6.40
C GLY A 289 -4.35 9.78 6.91
N LEU A 290 -4.48 10.14 8.20
CA LEU A 290 -3.70 11.18 8.87
C LEU A 290 -3.06 10.68 10.19
N GLY A 291 -3.04 9.38 10.40
CA GLY A 291 -2.45 8.79 11.61
C GLY A 291 -0.97 9.12 11.78
N ASP A 292 -0.48 9.01 13.01
CA ASP A 292 0.94 9.21 13.34
C ASP A 292 1.48 10.56 12.79
N ASN A 293 0.79 11.65 13.15
CA ASN A 293 1.14 13.03 12.82
C ASN A 293 1.15 13.92 14.08
N GLN A 294 1.16 15.23 13.91
CA GLN A 294 1.22 16.20 15.01
C GLN A 294 0.03 17.16 14.99
N LEU A 295 -1.12 16.71 14.48
CA LEU A 295 -2.32 17.53 14.37
C LEU A 295 -2.89 17.83 15.76
N THR A 296 -3.16 19.12 16.04
CA THR A 296 -3.74 19.57 17.30
C THR A 296 -5.24 19.86 17.20
N THR A 297 -5.73 20.15 15.99
CA THR A 297 -7.12 20.49 15.71
C THR A 297 -7.53 19.99 14.32
N LEU A 298 -8.83 19.82 14.15
CA LEU A 298 -9.47 19.72 12.82
C LEU A 298 -10.39 20.94 12.66
N PRO A 299 -10.37 21.60 11.51
CA PRO A 299 -11.26 22.74 11.26
C PRO A 299 -12.64 22.29 10.83
N ALA A 300 -13.62 23.22 10.90
CA ALA A 300 -15.00 22.98 10.53
C ALA A 300 -15.19 22.56 9.05
N GLU A 301 -14.27 22.99 8.21
CA GLU A 301 -14.22 22.69 6.77
C GLU A 301 -14.11 21.19 6.47
N ILE A 302 -13.73 20.35 7.46
CA ILE A 302 -13.76 18.88 7.32
C ILE A 302 -15.13 18.40 6.81
N SER A 303 -16.19 19.11 7.17
CA SER A 303 -17.56 18.82 6.75
C SER A 303 -17.78 18.89 5.22
N GLN A 304 -16.88 19.54 4.48
CA GLN A 304 -16.98 19.61 3.02
C GLN A 304 -16.70 18.28 2.33
N LEU A 305 -16.03 17.34 3.01
CA LEU A 305 -15.68 16.02 2.46
C LEU A 305 -16.88 15.06 2.51
N GLN A 306 -17.94 15.37 1.79
CA GLN A 306 -19.23 14.70 1.88
C GLN A 306 -19.22 13.22 1.47
N ASN A 307 -18.22 12.77 0.69
CA ASN A 307 -18.08 11.39 0.28
C ASN A 307 -17.13 10.58 1.17
N LEU A 308 -16.61 11.19 2.27
CA LEU A 308 -15.67 10.52 3.16
C LEU A 308 -16.32 9.32 3.86
N GLN A 309 -15.68 8.16 3.77
CA GLN A 309 -16.11 6.88 4.35
C GLN A 309 -15.19 6.46 5.50
N GLU A 310 -13.90 6.73 5.39
CA GLU A 310 -12.91 6.43 6.41
C GLU A 310 -12.07 7.65 6.76
N LEU A 311 -11.94 7.94 8.07
CA LEU A 311 -11.10 8.99 8.62
C LEU A 311 -10.19 8.40 9.69
N ASN A 312 -8.89 8.37 9.41
CA ASN A 312 -7.91 7.89 10.37
C ASN A 312 -7.05 9.04 10.90
N LEU A 313 -7.20 9.32 12.19
CA LEU A 313 -6.51 10.37 12.95
C LEU A 313 -5.75 9.80 14.16
N ARG A 314 -5.50 8.49 14.15
CA ARG A 314 -4.76 7.79 15.21
C ARG A 314 -3.44 8.50 15.50
N ASN A 315 -3.00 8.45 16.77
CA ASN A 315 -1.70 8.97 17.23
C ASN A 315 -1.43 10.40 16.74
N ASN A 316 -2.26 11.31 17.22
CA ASN A 316 -2.13 12.75 17.01
C ASN A 316 -2.24 13.50 18.36
N GLN A 317 -2.46 14.80 18.33
CA GLN A 317 -2.54 15.63 19.55
C GLN A 317 -3.89 16.34 19.64
N LEU A 318 -4.93 15.78 19.04
CA LEU A 318 -6.27 16.37 19.02
C LEU A 318 -6.86 16.46 20.43
N THR A 319 -7.32 17.64 20.81
CA THR A 319 -7.99 17.86 22.10
C THR A 319 -9.51 17.88 21.97
N THR A 320 -10.03 18.22 20.78
CA THR A 320 -11.45 18.30 20.47
C THR A 320 -11.68 17.92 19.00
N LEU A 321 -12.93 17.62 18.67
CA LEU A 321 -13.41 17.53 17.28
C LEU A 321 -14.39 18.69 17.02
N PRO A 322 -14.44 19.23 15.79
CA PRO A 322 -15.42 20.24 15.43
C PRO A 322 -16.84 19.65 15.39
N ALA A 323 -17.85 20.44 15.71
CA ALA A 323 -19.24 19.99 15.64
C ALA A 323 -19.66 19.56 14.23
N GLU A 324 -19.03 20.12 13.23
CA GLU A 324 -19.26 19.86 11.81
C GLU A 324 -18.87 18.44 11.38
N ILE A 325 -18.14 17.69 12.24
CA ILE A 325 -17.84 16.28 11.98
C ILE A 325 -19.13 15.47 11.75
N GLY A 326 -20.22 15.82 12.44
CA GLY A 326 -21.53 15.17 12.30
C GLY A 326 -22.15 15.30 10.91
N GLN A 327 -21.68 16.22 10.08
CA GLN A 327 -22.17 16.42 8.72
C GLN A 327 -21.61 15.38 7.71
N LEU A 328 -20.64 14.57 8.11
CA LEU A 328 -20.03 13.55 7.26
C LEU A 328 -20.92 12.30 7.14
N GLN A 329 -22.06 12.43 6.48
CA GLN A 329 -23.14 11.44 6.46
C GLN A 329 -22.76 10.09 5.81
N ASN A 330 -21.62 10.01 5.11
CA ASN A 330 -21.12 8.77 4.51
C ASN A 330 -20.05 8.07 5.36
N LEU A 331 -19.67 8.68 6.50
CA LEU A 331 -18.57 8.17 7.32
C LEU A 331 -18.98 6.85 8.01
N GLY A 332 -18.24 5.79 7.67
CA GLY A 332 -18.40 4.43 8.20
C GLY A 332 -17.39 4.09 9.29
N LYS A 333 -16.23 4.73 9.26
CA LYS A 333 -15.13 4.45 10.20
C LYS A 333 -14.41 5.71 10.63
N ILE A 334 -14.22 5.87 11.95
CA ILE A 334 -13.36 6.88 12.54
C ILE A 334 -12.36 6.20 13.48
N ASN A 335 -11.07 6.48 13.25
CA ASN A 335 -10.02 6.09 14.18
C ASN A 335 -9.39 7.34 14.82
N LEU A 336 -9.58 7.48 16.13
CA LEU A 336 -9.05 8.55 16.98
C LEU A 336 -8.20 7.99 18.12
N TRP A 337 -7.72 6.74 17.97
CA TRP A 337 -6.87 6.12 18.97
C TRP A 337 -5.63 6.96 19.24
N ASP A 338 -5.21 7.02 20.51
CA ASP A 338 -4.03 7.75 20.97
C ASP A 338 -4.04 9.23 20.55
N ASN A 339 -4.99 9.97 21.19
CA ASN A 339 -5.13 11.40 21.10
C ASN A 339 -5.28 12.01 22.51
N ARG A 340 -5.65 13.28 22.59
CA ARG A 340 -5.84 14.00 23.87
C ARG A 340 -7.30 14.43 24.07
N LEU A 341 -8.25 13.71 23.46
CA LEU A 341 -9.67 14.05 23.51
C LEU A 341 -10.21 13.88 24.94
N THR A 342 -10.97 14.87 25.40
CA THR A 342 -11.67 14.84 26.68
C THR A 342 -13.17 14.71 26.52
N SER A 343 -13.71 15.08 25.35
CA SER A 343 -15.13 14.99 24.99
C SER A 343 -15.30 14.80 23.49
N LEU A 344 -16.50 14.42 23.08
CA LEU A 344 -16.95 14.38 21.69
C LEU A 344 -18.08 15.42 21.50
N PRO A 345 -18.23 16.00 20.30
CA PRO A 345 -19.37 16.87 20.03
C PRO A 345 -20.69 16.08 20.03
N THR A 346 -21.80 16.69 20.48
CA THR A 346 -23.13 16.06 20.49
C THR A 346 -23.60 15.67 19.09
N THR A 347 -23.15 16.38 18.06
CA THR A 347 -23.42 16.08 16.66
C THR A 347 -22.86 14.73 16.18
N ILE A 348 -22.05 14.04 16.99
CA ILE A 348 -21.55 12.70 16.69
C ILE A 348 -22.71 11.73 16.38
N SER A 349 -23.86 11.91 17.02
CA SER A 349 -25.07 11.11 16.78
C SER A 349 -25.63 11.21 15.35
N GLN A 350 -25.24 12.23 14.59
CA GLN A 350 -25.66 12.41 13.21
C GLN A 350 -24.96 11.44 12.24
N LEU A 351 -23.88 10.79 12.66
CA LEU A 351 -23.10 9.85 11.84
C LEU A 351 -23.79 8.49 11.73
N GLN A 352 -24.96 8.45 11.12
CA GLN A 352 -25.83 7.27 11.12
C GLN A 352 -25.29 6.07 10.30
N LYS A 353 -24.25 6.26 9.48
CA LYS A 353 -23.56 5.16 8.78
C LYS A 353 -22.34 4.64 9.54
N LEU A 354 -22.00 5.23 10.70
CA LEU A 354 -20.81 4.85 11.44
C LEU A 354 -20.94 3.42 11.97
N ARG A 355 -19.94 2.59 11.64
CA ARG A 355 -19.81 1.18 12.04
C ARG A 355 -18.64 0.95 12.99
N GLU A 356 -17.57 1.70 12.84
CA GLU A 356 -16.37 1.54 13.65
C GLU A 356 -15.96 2.89 14.26
N LEU A 357 -15.83 2.92 15.58
CA LEU A 357 -15.40 4.09 16.34
C LEU A 357 -14.31 3.68 17.34
N HIS A 358 -13.08 4.08 17.05
CA HIS A 358 -11.91 3.79 17.88
C HIS A 358 -11.47 5.04 18.63
N LEU A 359 -11.64 5.04 19.95
CA LEU A 359 -11.38 6.16 20.88
C LEU A 359 -10.37 5.82 21.98
N SER A 360 -9.76 4.64 21.93
CA SER A 360 -8.81 4.20 22.97
C SER A 360 -7.63 5.14 23.13
N SER A 361 -7.02 5.09 24.30
CA SER A 361 -5.86 5.94 24.64
C SER A 361 -6.16 7.43 24.48
N ASN A 362 -7.30 7.86 25.05
CA ASN A 362 -7.71 9.26 25.16
C ASN A 362 -7.89 9.66 26.64
N GLN A 363 -8.51 10.81 26.89
CA GLN A 363 -8.66 11.35 28.25
C GLN A 363 -10.13 11.44 28.66
N PHE A 364 -10.99 10.58 28.13
CA PHE A 364 -12.42 10.57 28.47
C PHE A 364 -12.63 10.13 29.91
N THR A 365 -13.34 10.95 30.68
CA THR A 365 -13.91 10.55 31.99
C THR A 365 -15.35 10.14 31.86
N THR A 366 -16.07 10.70 30.89
CA THR A 366 -17.44 10.40 30.49
C THR A 366 -17.57 10.57 28.98
N LEU A 367 -18.64 10.06 28.41
CA LEU A 367 -18.99 10.22 27.00
C LEU A 367 -20.34 10.95 26.90
N PRO A 368 -20.57 11.72 25.81
CA PRO A 368 -21.86 12.37 25.60
C PRO A 368 -22.94 11.33 25.35
N ALA A 369 -24.17 11.59 25.84
CA ALA A 369 -25.29 10.64 25.69
C ALA A 369 -25.61 10.32 24.22
N GLU A 370 -25.27 11.20 23.31
CA GLU A 370 -25.52 11.10 21.88
C GLU A 370 -24.75 9.98 21.20
N ILE A 371 -23.61 9.52 21.78
CA ILE A 371 -22.84 8.40 21.19
C ILE A 371 -23.69 7.11 21.17
N TRP A 372 -24.60 6.93 22.15
CA TRP A 372 -25.45 5.76 22.27
C TRP A 372 -26.58 5.70 21.22
N GLN A 373 -26.75 6.77 20.45
CA GLN A 373 -27.69 6.85 19.33
C GLN A 373 -27.11 6.31 18.01
N LEU A 374 -25.85 5.91 18.00
CA LEU A 374 -25.17 5.34 16.83
C LEU A 374 -25.57 3.87 16.61
N GLN A 375 -26.81 3.63 16.25
CA GLN A 375 -27.43 2.30 16.21
C GLN A 375 -26.77 1.33 15.20
N ASN A 376 -26.03 1.83 14.20
CA ASN A 376 -25.33 1.01 13.23
C ASN A 376 -23.90 0.63 13.67
N LEU A 377 -23.48 1.04 14.87
CA LEU A 377 -22.14 0.77 15.37
C LEU A 377 -21.94 -0.74 15.61
N ILE A 378 -20.85 -1.27 15.04
CA ILE A 378 -20.44 -2.66 15.13
C ILE A 378 -19.25 -2.79 16.08
N ALA A 379 -18.29 -1.88 16.03
CA ALA A 379 -17.12 -1.88 16.89
C ALA A 379 -16.96 -0.53 17.61
N LEU A 380 -16.85 -0.60 18.94
CA LEU A 380 -16.58 0.53 19.80
C LEU A 380 -15.38 0.24 20.69
N ASN A 381 -14.32 1.00 20.50
CA ASN A 381 -13.11 0.85 21.30
C ASN A 381 -12.90 2.08 22.19
N LEU A 382 -12.98 1.87 23.50
CA LEU A 382 -12.87 2.89 24.57
C LEU A 382 -11.77 2.52 25.58
N GLY A 383 -10.90 1.60 25.23
CA GLY A 383 -9.81 1.14 26.11
C GLY A 383 -8.83 2.25 26.46
N SER A 384 -8.09 2.09 27.55
CA SER A 384 -7.05 3.03 27.98
C SER A 384 -7.54 4.49 28.08
N SER A 385 -8.74 4.67 28.62
CA SER A 385 -9.32 5.98 28.95
C SER A 385 -9.42 6.15 30.48
N ARG A 386 -10.23 7.05 30.97
CA ARG A 386 -10.42 7.29 32.42
C ARG A 386 -11.88 7.11 32.83
N LEU A 387 -12.62 6.24 32.14
CA LEU A 387 -14.04 6.00 32.38
C LEU A 387 -14.24 5.35 33.74
N THR A 388 -15.09 5.95 34.57
CA THR A 388 -15.47 5.42 35.88
C THR A 388 -16.79 4.69 35.88
N THR A 389 -17.67 5.03 34.97
CA THR A 389 -19.01 4.45 34.82
C THR A 389 -19.42 4.40 33.34
N LEU A 390 -20.38 3.54 33.03
CA LEU A 390 -21.09 3.50 31.77
C LEU A 390 -22.58 3.73 32.05
N PRO A 391 -23.27 4.48 31.19
CA PRO A 391 -24.71 4.70 31.37
C PRO A 391 -25.52 3.54 30.81
N ALA A 392 -26.79 3.46 31.23
CA ALA A 392 -27.73 2.42 30.77
C ALA A 392 -28.00 2.45 29.26
N GLU A 393 -27.86 3.63 28.66
CA GLU A 393 -28.06 3.86 27.22
C GLU A 393 -27.10 3.06 26.33
N ILE A 394 -26.00 2.49 26.87
CA ILE A 394 -25.13 1.58 26.12
C ILE A 394 -25.94 0.40 25.54
N GLY A 395 -27.00 -0.04 26.22
CA GLY A 395 -27.88 -1.09 25.73
C GLY A 395 -28.63 -0.76 24.43
N GLN A 396 -28.62 0.49 23.98
CA GLN A 396 -29.23 0.91 22.71
C GLN A 396 -28.39 0.49 21.49
N LEU A 397 -27.11 0.14 21.67
CA LEU A 397 -26.19 -0.25 20.59
C LEU A 397 -26.43 -1.71 20.16
N GLN A 398 -27.61 -1.99 19.64
CA GLN A 398 -28.10 -3.35 19.36
C GLN A 398 -27.28 -4.10 18.30
N ASN A 399 -26.56 -3.40 17.41
CA ASN A 399 -25.71 -4.00 16.39
C ASN A 399 -24.25 -4.19 16.83
N LEU A 400 -23.93 -3.79 18.09
CA LEU A 400 -22.55 -3.85 18.57
C LEU A 400 -22.09 -5.30 18.71
N GLN A 401 -20.93 -5.59 18.11
CA GLN A 401 -20.27 -6.89 18.07
C GLN A 401 -18.98 -6.90 18.87
N GLU A 402 -18.23 -5.80 18.85
CA GLU A 402 -16.98 -5.65 19.56
C GLU A 402 -17.02 -4.42 20.47
N LEU A 403 -16.71 -4.64 21.75
CA LEU A 403 -16.62 -3.59 22.76
C LEU A 403 -15.33 -3.76 23.57
N ASP A 404 -14.41 -2.82 23.43
CA ASP A 404 -13.22 -2.74 24.26
C ASP A 404 -13.35 -1.62 25.29
N LEU A 405 -13.36 -2.01 26.56
CA LEU A 405 -13.40 -1.15 27.75
C LEU A 405 -12.17 -1.36 28.63
N SER A 406 -11.13 -2.04 28.13
CA SER A 406 -9.94 -2.38 28.89
C SER A 406 -9.21 -1.13 29.40
N HIS A 407 -8.43 -1.29 30.47
CA HIS A 407 -7.61 -0.20 31.03
C HIS A 407 -8.41 1.07 31.37
N ASN A 408 -9.56 0.91 32.04
CA ASN A 408 -10.38 2.00 32.55
C ASN A 408 -10.48 1.93 34.09
N GLN A 409 -11.36 2.71 34.67
CA GLN A 409 -11.58 2.79 36.12
C GLN A 409 -13.01 2.32 36.48
N LEU A 410 -13.57 1.40 35.70
CA LEU A 410 -14.92 0.88 35.90
C LEU A 410 -14.98 -0.01 37.14
N THR A 411 -15.86 0.30 38.09
CA THR A 411 -16.13 -0.52 39.28
C THR A 411 -17.35 -1.39 39.14
N THR A 412 -18.28 -0.99 38.27
CA THR A 412 -19.54 -1.67 37.94
C THR A 412 -19.89 -1.47 36.46
N LEU A 413 -20.78 -2.31 35.95
CA LEU A 413 -21.35 -2.21 34.62
C LEU A 413 -22.89 -2.08 34.75
N PRO A 414 -23.56 -1.37 33.80
CA PRO A 414 -25.03 -1.27 33.81
C PRO A 414 -25.66 -2.61 33.41
N ALA A 415 -26.86 -2.86 33.91
CA ALA A 415 -27.63 -4.09 33.62
C ALA A 415 -27.95 -4.22 32.11
N GLU A 416 -28.04 -3.11 31.42
CA GLU A 416 -28.36 -3.02 30.00
C GLU A 416 -27.28 -3.59 29.08
N MET A 417 -26.07 -3.89 29.60
CA MET A 417 -25.06 -4.67 28.90
C MET A 417 -25.61 -6.02 28.45
N GLY A 418 -26.56 -6.61 29.19
CA GLY A 418 -27.22 -7.86 28.82
C GLY A 418 -28.16 -7.76 27.61
N GLN A 419 -28.43 -6.55 27.11
CA GLN A 419 -29.24 -6.31 25.92
C GLN A 419 -28.44 -6.34 24.61
N LEU A 420 -27.10 -6.41 24.69
CA LEU A 420 -26.19 -6.40 23.53
C LEU A 420 -26.12 -7.80 22.90
N HIS A 421 -27.24 -8.26 22.33
CA HIS A 421 -27.38 -9.64 21.85
C HIS A 421 -26.44 -10.00 20.68
N ASN A 422 -25.93 -9.02 19.94
CA ASN A 422 -25.00 -9.25 18.85
C ASN A 422 -23.52 -9.23 19.29
N LEU A 423 -23.23 -8.92 20.57
CA LEU A 423 -21.88 -8.83 21.09
C LEU A 423 -21.20 -10.21 21.02
N TYR A 424 -20.02 -10.29 20.42
CA TYR A 424 -19.19 -11.49 20.39
C TYR A 424 -17.84 -11.31 21.09
N GLU A 425 -17.37 -10.08 21.25
CA GLU A 425 -16.15 -9.78 22.00
C GLU A 425 -16.36 -8.59 22.95
N LEU A 426 -16.06 -8.81 24.23
CA LEU A 426 -16.08 -7.82 25.28
C LEU A 426 -14.73 -7.87 26.04
N CYS A 427 -13.95 -6.81 25.98
CA CYS A 427 -12.72 -6.68 26.73
C CYS A 427 -12.91 -5.76 27.92
N LEU A 428 -12.73 -6.29 29.14
CA LEU A 428 -12.85 -5.59 30.42
C LEU A 428 -11.55 -5.65 31.25
N LEU A 429 -10.45 -6.09 30.66
CA LEU A 429 -9.14 -6.23 31.33
C LEU A 429 -8.71 -4.91 31.97
N ASN A 430 -8.03 -5.00 33.09
CA ASN A 430 -7.48 -3.84 33.80
C ASN A 430 -8.57 -2.81 34.20
N ASN A 431 -9.68 -3.31 34.78
CA ASN A 431 -10.70 -2.52 35.44
C ASN A 431 -10.91 -3.03 36.88
N PRO A 432 -11.15 -2.15 37.87
CA PRO A 432 -11.40 -2.55 39.26
C PRO A 432 -12.84 -3.10 39.47
N LEU A 433 -13.33 -3.94 38.55
CA LEU A 433 -14.66 -4.53 38.61
C LEU A 433 -14.77 -5.49 39.80
N ARG A 434 -15.86 -5.36 40.57
CA ARG A 434 -16.16 -6.22 41.72
C ARG A 434 -17.23 -7.27 41.41
N SER A 435 -18.08 -7.01 40.45
CA SER A 435 -19.15 -7.92 40.01
C SER A 435 -19.53 -7.60 38.55
N LEU A 436 -20.18 -8.54 37.90
CA LEU A 436 -20.85 -8.35 36.62
C LEU A 436 -22.36 -8.38 36.81
N PRO A 437 -23.12 -7.62 35.99
CA PRO A 437 -24.60 -7.67 36.02
C PRO A 437 -25.10 -9.08 35.67
N GLU A 438 -26.15 -9.53 36.37
CA GLU A 438 -26.76 -10.84 36.11
C GLU A 438 -27.30 -10.98 34.67
N SER A 439 -27.75 -9.88 34.07
CA SER A 439 -28.15 -9.84 32.66
C SER A 439 -27.04 -10.16 31.72
N LEU A 440 -25.82 -9.65 31.99
CA LEU A 440 -24.61 -9.94 31.18
C LEU A 440 -24.15 -11.39 31.36
N LYS A 441 -24.14 -11.92 32.61
CA LYS A 441 -23.81 -13.33 32.89
C LYS A 441 -24.81 -14.27 32.21
N ARG A 442 -26.09 -13.92 32.22
CA ARG A 442 -27.13 -14.67 31.50
C ARG A 442 -26.87 -14.66 30.00
N LEU A 443 -26.60 -13.50 29.38
CA LEU A 443 -26.24 -13.38 27.97
C LEU A 443 -25.02 -14.25 27.63
N TYR A 444 -23.98 -14.23 28.47
CA TYR A 444 -22.78 -15.04 28.30
C TYR A 444 -23.11 -16.53 28.27
N ARG A 445 -23.93 -17.00 29.22
CA ARG A 445 -24.37 -18.43 29.31
C ARG A 445 -25.23 -18.81 28.09
N GLU A 446 -26.18 -17.98 27.71
CA GLU A 446 -27.08 -18.22 26.56
C GLU A 446 -26.32 -18.29 25.22
N ARG A 447 -25.23 -17.53 25.08
CA ARG A 447 -24.38 -17.51 23.89
C ARG A 447 -23.44 -18.72 23.78
N ASN A 448 -23.36 -19.57 24.79
CA ASN A 448 -22.66 -20.86 24.80
C ASN A 448 -21.26 -20.80 24.16
N GLY A 449 -20.41 -19.85 24.57
CA GLY A 449 -19.05 -19.66 24.09
C GLY A 449 -18.91 -18.79 22.83
N ALA A 450 -20.02 -18.34 22.24
CA ALA A 450 -19.94 -17.40 21.10
C ALA A 450 -19.60 -15.97 21.56
N LEU A 451 -19.91 -15.59 22.81
CA LEU A 451 -19.48 -14.33 23.41
C LEU A 451 -18.17 -14.57 24.19
N LYS A 452 -17.12 -13.87 23.79
CA LYS A 452 -15.82 -13.89 24.48
C LYS A 452 -15.73 -12.68 25.41
N ILE A 453 -15.63 -12.93 26.72
CA ILE A 453 -15.41 -11.89 27.73
C ILE A 453 -14.00 -12.03 28.27
N LYS A 454 -13.16 -11.00 28.11
CA LYS A 454 -11.81 -10.92 28.65
C LYS A 454 -11.84 -10.17 29.98
N LEU A 455 -11.45 -10.82 31.07
CA LEU A 455 -11.47 -10.32 32.46
C LEU A 455 -10.15 -10.68 33.16
N ASP A 456 -9.73 -9.84 34.13
CA ASP A 456 -8.63 -10.15 35.03
C ASP A 456 -9.00 -11.26 36.02
N ASN A 457 -10.26 -11.27 36.46
CA ASN A 457 -10.82 -12.28 37.34
C ASN A 457 -11.99 -13.01 36.66
N PRO A 458 -11.75 -14.15 36.00
CA PRO A 458 -12.79 -14.95 35.35
C PRO A 458 -13.88 -15.43 36.28
N ALA A 459 -13.63 -15.60 37.60
CA ALA A 459 -14.62 -16.05 38.60
C ALA A 459 -15.83 -15.09 38.68
N LEU A 460 -15.71 -13.85 38.21
CA LEU A 460 -16.86 -12.93 38.13
C LEU A 460 -17.94 -13.40 37.14
N LEU A 461 -17.68 -14.39 36.31
CA LEU A 461 -18.66 -15.00 35.39
C LEU A 461 -19.45 -16.12 36.06
N ASP A 462 -18.85 -16.78 37.08
CA ASP A 462 -19.39 -17.98 37.72
C ASP A 462 -20.37 -17.61 38.86
N ASP A 463 -20.15 -16.49 39.55
CA ASP A 463 -21.01 -15.99 40.63
C ASP A 463 -22.28 -15.36 40.06
#